data_6778edf1846d1bc1bac9cd09c4ac7999
#
_entry.id   6778edf1846d1bc1bac9cd09c4ac7999
#
_cell.length_a   1.000
_cell.length_b   1.000
_cell.length_c   1.000
_cell.angle_alpha   90.00
_cell.angle_beta   90.00
_cell.angle_gamma   90.00
#
_symmetry.space_group_name_H-M   'P 1'
#
loop_
_entity.id
_entity.type
_entity.pdbx_description
1 polymer ?
#
loop_
_entity_poly.entity_id
_entity_poly.type
_entity_poly.pdbx_seq_one_letter_code
_entity_poly.pdbx_strand_id
1 'polypeptide(L)' 'MTIHYDSKTDLLYLRIAAGQQEVTNKRVTEDIVLDMGSDNKIVGIEIMDASKHVDLEKLMPVEYLKAL' A
#
# COMPACT_ATOMS: atom_id res chain seq x y z
N MET A 1 -3.09 0.28 10.12
CA MET A 1 -2.41 0.50 8.82
C MET A 1 -1.07 1.15 9.07
N THR A 2 -0.07 0.72 8.36
CA THR A 2 1.28 1.28 8.44
C THR A 2 1.68 1.81 7.09
N ILE A 3 2.25 3.01 7.06
CA ILE A 3 2.72 3.64 5.83
C ILE A 3 4.24 3.76 5.92
N HIS A 4 4.95 3.14 4.96
CA HIS A 4 6.39 3.24 4.83
C HIS A 4 6.73 3.90 3.50
N TYR A 5 7.55 4.92 3.55
CA TYR A 5 8.04 5.55 2.33
C TYR A 5 9.57 5.62 2.37
N ASP A 6 10.20 5.07 1.34
CA ASP A 6 11.64 5.16 1.16
C ASP A 6 11.94 6.20 0.06
N SER A 7 12.45 7.34 0.48
CA SER A 7 12.75 8.43 -0.45
C SER A 7 13.90 8.14 -1.39
N LYS A 8 14.79 7.21 -1.03
CA LYS A 8 15.92 6.85 -1.89
C LYS A 8 15.48 6.06 -3.11
N THR A 9 14.51 5.18 -2.93
CA THR A 9 14.00 4.33 -4.01
C THR A 9 12.65 4.81 -4.53
N ASP A 10 12.06 5.82 -3.89
CA ASP A 10 10.72 6.31 -4.21
C ASP A 10 9.68 5.18 -4.15
N LEU A 11 9.82 4.33 -3.13
CA LEU A 11 8.93 3.20 -2.91
C LEU A 11 8.01 3.50 -1.73
N LEU A 12 6.72 3.40 -1.97
CA LEU A 12 5.70 3.54 -0.93
C LEU A 12 5.09 2.18 -0.66
N TYR A 13 5.03 1.79 0.60
CA TYR A 13 4.36 0.57 1.02
C TYR A 13 3.28 0.88 2.03
N LEU A 14 2.05 0.48 1.72
CA LEU A 14 0.91 0.59 2.62
C LEU A 14 0.61 -0.81 3.16
N ARG A 15 0.83 -1.01 4.46
CA ARG A 15 0.46 -2.27 5.09
C ARG A 15 -0.91 -2.12 5.73
N ILE A 16 -1.85 -2.93 5.25
CA ILE A 16 -3.26 -2.83 5.63
C ILE A 16 -3.61 -3.86 6.69
N ALA A 17 -3.14 -5.10 6.51
CA ALA A 17 -3.42 -6.18 7.45
C ALA A 17 -2.28 -6.35 8.44
N ALA A 18 -2.63 -6.70 9.68
CA ALA A 18 -1.67 -6.99 10.73
C ALA A 18 -1.24 -8.46 10.70
N GLY A 19 -0.10 -8.75 11.34
CA GLY A 19 0.38 -10.12 11.51
C GLY A 19 1.18 -10.62 10.34
N GLN A 20 1.71 -11.84 10.49
CA GLN A 20 2.43 -12.53 9.43
C GLN A 20 1.49 -13.50 8.75
N GLN A 21 1.48 -13.47 7.44
CA GLN A 21 0.71 -14.42 6.66
C GLN A 21 1.36 -14.61 5.31
N GLU A 22 1.08 -15.73 4.68
CA GLU A 22 1.53 -15.94 3.31
C GLU A 22 0.81 -14.99 2.39
N VAL A 23 1.57 -14.37 1.51
CA VAL A 23 1.00 -13.45 0.54
C VAL A 23 1.36 -13.89 -0.87
N THR A 24 0.46 -13.61 -1.78
CA THR A 24 0.70 -13.73 -3.21
C THR A 24 0.79 -12.32 -3.79
N ASN A 25 1.87 -12.03 -4.49
CA ASN A 25 2.03 -10.73 -5.13
C ASN A 25 1.25 -10.71 -6.44
N LYS A 26 0.40 -9.71 -6.59
CA LYS A 26 -0.37 -9.53 -7.81
C LYS A 26 -0.02 -8.17 -8.41
N ARG A 27 0.65 -8.20 -9.55
CA ARG A 27 1.02 -6.97 -10.24
C ARG A 27 -0.20 -6.41 -10.96
N VAL A 28 -0.56 -5.17 -10.61
CA VAL A 28 -1.69 -4.47 -11.20
C VAL A 28 -1.25 -3.64 -12.39
N THR A 29 -0.16 -2.90 -12.22
CA THR A 29 0.49 -2.14 -13.28
C THR A 29 1.99 -2.34 -13.16
N GLU A 30 2.76 -1.70 -14.02
CA GLU A 30 4.22 -1.75 -13.95
C GLU A 30 4.74 -1.32 -12.57
N ASP A 31 4.06 -0.35 -11.94
CA ASP A 31 4.52 0.25 -10.70
C ASP A 31 3.70 -0.14 -9.47
N ILE A 32 2.59 -0.85 -9.63
CA ILE A 32 1.69 -1.15 -8.53
C ILE A 32 1.53 -2.66 -8.36
N VAL A 33 1.84 -3.14 -7.15
CA VAL A 33 1.72 -4.53 -6.78
C VAL A 33 0.85 -4.65 -5.53
N LEU A 34 -0.13 -5.55 -5.58
CA LEU A 34 -0.93 -5.90 -4.41
C LEU A 34 -0.35 -7.14 -3.74
N ASP A 35 -0.23 -7.08 -2.42
CA ASP A 35 0.08 -8.25 -1.62
C ASP A 35 -1.24 -8.83 -1.12
N MET A 36 -1.61 -9.99 -1.66
CA MET A 36 -2.89 -10.63 -1.37
C MET A 36 -2.69 -11.75 -0.36
N GLY A 37 -3.50 -11.72 0.68
CA GLY A 37 -3.57 -12.82 1.65
C GLY A 37 -4.64 -13.84 1.28
N SER A 38 -5.03 -14.65 2.26
CA SER A 38 -6.11 -15.61 2.09
C SER A 38 -7.45 -14.91 1.87
N ASP A 39 -8.36 -15.60 1.18
CA ASP A 39 -9.72 -15.11 0.91
C ASP A 39 -9.75 -13.78 0.17
N ASN A 40 -8.77 -13.57 -0.72
CA ASN A 40 -8.66 -12.34 -1.53
C ASN A 40 -8.57 -11.06 -0.71
N LYS A 41 -8.08 -11.15 0.52
CA LYS A 41 -7.87 -9.97 1.34
C LYS A 41 -6.57 -9.27 0.94
N ILE A 42 -6.60 -7.95 0.97
CA ILE A 42 -5.40 -7.16 0.68
C ILE A 42 -4.60 -7.01 1.97
N VAL A 43 -3.35 -7.50 1.94
CA VAL A 43 -2.41 -7.36 3.06
C VAL A 43 -1.64 -6.05 2.95
N GLY A 44 -1.23 -5.71 1.75
CA GLY A 44 -0.48 -4.49 1.51
C GLY A 44 -0.50 -4.07 0.05
N ILE A 45 -0.02 -2.87 -0.19
CA ILE A 45 0.08 -2.29 -1.52
C ILE A 45 1.47 -1.69 -1.66
N GLU A 46 2.19 -2.08 -2.72
CA GLU A 46 3.50 -1.54 -3.06
C GLU A 46 3.36 -0.63 -4.26
N ILE A 47 3.85 0.60 -4.15
CA ILE A 47 3.81 1.57 -5.24
C ILE A 47 5.24 2.03 -5.52
N MET A 48 5.77 1.63 -6.66
CA MET A 48 7.07 2.06 -7.15
C MET A 48 6.92 3.38 -7.89
N ASP A 49 7.98 4.19 -7.89
CA ASP A 49 7.91 5.55 -8.42
C ASP A 49 6.73 6.31 -7.80
N ALA A 50 6.60 6.21 -6.49
CA ALA A 50 5.38 6.65 -5.80
C ALA A 50 5.08 8.14 -6.00
N SER A 51 6.10 8.99 -6.10
CA SER A 51 5.90 10.41 -6.30
C SER A 51 5.19 10.75 -7.62
N LYS A 52 5.22 9.81 -8.58
CA LYS A 52 4.51 9.98 -9.86
C LYS A 52 3.04 9.59 -9.77
N HIS A 53 2.67 8.84 -8.73
CA HIS A 53 1.32 8.27 -8.63
C HIS A 53 0.49 8.89 -7.54
N VAL A 54 1.13 9.36 -6.46
CA VAL A 54 0.42 9.91 -5.31
C VAL A 54 1.06 11.21 -4.87
N ASP A 55 0.26 12.07 -4.25
CA ASP A 55 0.76 13.25 -3.57
C ASP A 55 1.16 12.83 -2.16
N LEU A 56 2.47 12.64 -1.95
CA LEU A 56 2.99 12.13 -0.70
C LEU A 56 2.69 13.03 0.49
N GLU A 57 2.59 14.34 0.26
CA GLU A 57 2.27 15.29 1.32
C GLU A 57 0.84 15.13 1.83
N LYS A 58 -0.04 14.55 1.00
CA LYS A 58 -1.45 14.37 1.35
C LYS A 58 -1.78 12.99 1.89
N LEU A 59 -0.80 12.11 2.03
CA LEU A 59 -1.02 10.81 2.64
C LEU A 59 -1.35 10.89 4.14
N MET A 60 -0.90 11.96 4.78
CA MET A 60 -1.12 12.18 6.22
C MET A 60 -1.75 13.55 6.44
N PRO A 61 -2.65 13.70 7.42
CA PRO A 61 -3.22 12.67 8.29
C PRO A 61 -4.22 11.78 7.56
N VAL A 62 -4.39 10.57 8.07
CA VAL A 62 -5.39 9.65 7.56
C VAL A 62 -6.74 9.98 8.19
N GLU A 63 -7.76 10.14 7.35
CA GLU A 63 -9.13 10.32 7.82
C GLU A 63 -9.91 9.03 7.58
N TYR A 64 -10.69 8.64 8.59
CA TYR A 64 -11.63 7.55 8.47
C TYR A 64 -13.04 8.10 8.52
N LEU A 65 -13.72 8.08 7.39
CA LEU A 65 -15.09 8.55 7.28
C LEU A 65 -16.01 7.35 7.10
N LYS A 66 -16.94 7.19 8.01
CA LYS A 66 -17.92 6.11 7.94
C LYS A 66 -19.28 6.69 7.61
N ALA A 67 -19.82 6.34 6.45
CA ALA A 67 -21.18 6.70 6.07
C ALA A 67 -22.18 5.84 6.85
N LEU A 68 -23.20 6.46 7.35
CA LEU A 68 -24.26 5.79 8.10
C LEU A 68 -25.51 5.63 7.22
#